data_2a34869c9631b0585cc78b50e8938b8f
#
_entry.id   2a34869c9631b0585cc78b50e8938b8f
#
_cell.length_a   1.000
_cell.length_b   1.000
_cell.length_c   1.000
_cell.angle_alpha   90.00
_cell.angle_beta   90.00
_cell.angle_gamma   90.00
#
_symmetry.space_group_name_H-M   'P 1'
#
loop_
_entity.id
_entity.type
_entity.pdbx_description
1 polymer ?
#
loop_
_entity_poly.entity_id
_entity_poly.type
_entity_poly.pdbx_seq_one_letter_code
_entity_poly.pdbx_strand_id
1 'polypeptide(L)'
;MIVTISNEYGSDALAVARAVAALLGYEYVDHQLPIVVAKRLHTTPEAVEANEDTGPTLGERLLNSLELATPELAEASLAKPFDQELLRAVQDAVREYASYGNAVIVGRGASVILGARADVLRVFMYAPREWRIARVIKATLAAREAAENEVDRVDRARAAYIRDWYGLTFGDLRNYDLCIDTSRLEIEQSTASIAAAVRARTT
;
A
#
# COMPACT_ATOMS: atom_id res chain seq x y z
N MET A 1 9.21 13.73 9.91
CA MET A 1 8.05 12.86 10.20
C MET A 1 7.70 12.06 8.95
N ILE A 2 7.38 10.79 9.08
CA ILE A 2 6.93 9.92 7.99
C ILE A 2 5.44 9.65 8.18
N VAL A 3 4.67 9.68 7.09
CA VAL A 3 3.28 9.20 7.07
C VAL A 3 3.24 7.92 6.23
N THR A 4 2.80 6.81 6.80
CA THR A 4 2.52 5.60 6.04
C THR A 4 1.02 5.44 5.86
N ILE A 5 0.57 5.14 4.65
CA ILE A 5 -0.85 4.95 4.34
C ILE A 5 -1.07 3.53 3.84
N SER A 6 -1.77 2.73 4.65
CA SER A 6 -2.33 1.44 4.24
C SER A 6 -3.81 1.63 3.92
N ASN A 7 -4.35 0.88 2.96
CA ASN A 7 -5.73 1.14 2.56
C ASN A 7 -6.42 -0.08 1.93
N GLU A 8 -7.73 -0.13 2.06
CA GLU A 8 -8.59 -0.96 1.24
C GLU A 8 -8.67 -0.39 -0.19
N TYR A 9 -8.78 -1.26 -1.19
CA TYR A 9 -8.83 -0.84 -2.59
C TYR A 9 -10.11 -0.04 -2.90
N GLY A 10 -9.97 1.05 -3.65
CA GLY A 10 -11.08 1.94 -3.98
C GLY A 10 -11.48 2.94 -2.88
N SER A 11 -10.68 3.08 -1.80
CA SER A 11 -10.93 4.02 -0.69
C SER A 11 -10.38 5.44 -0.93
N ASP A 12 -10.10 5.85 -2.16
CA ASP A 12 -9.54 7.17 -2.54
C ASP A 12 -8.19 7.51 -1.84
N ALA A 13 -7.53 6.52 -1.23
CA ALA A 13 -6.33 6.74 -0.43
C ALA A 13 -5.18 7.40 -1.20
N LEU A 14 -5.02 7.10 -2.50
CA LEU A 14 -3.97 7.70 -3.32
C LEU A 14 -4.19 9.21 -3.52
N ALA A 15 -5.45 9.64 -3.69
CA ALA A 15 -5.79 11.04 -3.82
C ALA A 15 -5.51 11.78 -2.51
N VAL A 16 -5.91 11.21 -1.37
CA VAL A 16 -5.62 11.75 -0.04
C VAL A 16 -4.12 11.79 0.23
N ALA A 17 -3.38 10.74 -0.09
CA ALA A 17 -1.93 10.68 0.11
C ALA A 17 -1.18 11.79 -0.63
N ARG A 18 -1.55 12.02 -1.90
CA ARG A 18 -0.99 13.12 -2.71
C ARG A 18 -1.33 14.49 -2.12
N ALA A 19 -2.58 14.67 -1.68
CA ALA A 19 -3.00 15.91 -1.05
C ALA A 19 -2.28 16.17 0.29
N VAL A 20 -2.07 15.12 1.11
CA VAL A 20 -1.28 15.21 2.35
C VAL A 20 0.17 15.60 2.05
N ALA A 21 0.79 14.93 1.08
CA ALA A 21 2.17 15.23 0.69
C ALA A 21 2.31 16.69 0.22
N ALA A 22 1.40 17.15 -0.63
CA ALA A 22 1.38 18.54 -1.10
C ALA A 22 1.15 19.54 0.05
N LEU A 23 0.19 19.28 0.95
CA LEU A 23 -0.14 20.17 2.06
C LEU A 23 1.00 20.30 3.08
N LEU A 24 1.75 19.21 3.32
CA LEU A 24 2.85 19.18 4.29
C LEU A 24 4.22 19.52 3.68
N GLY A 25 4.33 19.60 2.35
CA GLY A 25 5.61 19.72 1.66
C GLY A 25 6.46 18.44 1.79
N TYR A 26 5.82 17.28 1.85
CA TYR A 26 6.47 15.97 1.99
C TYR A 26 6.65 15.31 0.63
N GLU A 27 7.66 14.45 0.51
CA GLU A 27 7.83 13.61 -0.66
C GLU A 27 6.71 12.56 -0.74
N TYR A 28 6.10 12.42 -1.93
CA TYR A 28 5.11 11.37 -2.19
C TYR A 28 5.81 10.15 -2.78
N VAL A 29 5.77 9.03 -2.05
CA VAL A 29 6.48 7.80 -2.40
C VAL A 29 5.47 6.69 -2.70
N ASP A 30 5.27 6.39 -3.99
CA ASP A 30 4.43 5.30 -4.47
C ASP A 30 5.09 4.64 -5.70
N HIS A 31 5.14 5.35 -6.84
CA HIS A 31 5.71 4.85 -8.09
C HIS A 31 7.25 4.76 -8.12
N GLN A 32 7.95 5.44 -7.22
CA GLN A 32 9.41 5.45 -7.21
C GLN A 32 10.00 4.16 -6.61
N LEU A 33 9.26 3.48 -5.72
CA LEU A 33 9.72 2.24 -5.08
C LEU A 33 10.06 1.13 -6.08
N PRO A 34 9.25 0.84 -7.13
CA PRO A 34 9.59 -0.13 -8.16
C PRO A 34 10.91 0.16 -8.86
N ILE A 35 11.19 1.42 -9.16
CA ILE A 35 12.43 1.83 -9.84
C ILE A 35 13.66 1.55 -8.97
N VAL A 36 13.59 1.89 -7.69
CA VAL A 36 14.67 1.63 -6.73
C VAL A 36 14.87 0.13 -6.53
N VAL A 37 13.79 -0.62 -6.42
CA VAL A 37 13.82 -2.09 -6.29
C VAL A 37 14.40 -2.74 -7.53
N ALA A 38 14.00 -2.31 -8.73
CA ALA A 38 14.53 -2.80 -9.99
C ALA A 38 16.05 -2.61 -10.10
N LYS A 39 16.55 -1.43 -9.73
CA LYS A 39 17.99 -1.15 -9.70
C LYS A 39 18.74 -2.07 -8.74
N ARG A 40 18.20 -2.37 -7.57
CA ARG A 40 18.82 -3.26 -6.57
C ARG A 40 18.87 -4.71 -7.02
N LEU A 41 17.85 -5.15 -7.75
CA LEU A 41 17.78 -6.52 -8.27
C LEU A 41 18.47 -6.70 -9.62
N HIS A 42 19.21 -5.67 -10.12
CA HIS A 42 19.83 -5.66 -11.44
C HIS A 42 18.87 -6.06 -12.57
N THR A 43 17.59 -5.69 -12.43
CA THR A 43 16.55 -5.85 -13.44
C THR A 43 16.23 -4.50 -14.07
N THR A 44 15.54 -4.49 -15.22
CA THR A 44 15.22 -3.22 -15.86
C THR A 44 13.95 -2.62 -15.27
N PRO A 45 13.83 -1.28 -15.17
CA PRO A 45 12.59 -0.62 -14.83
C PRO A 45 11.44 -1.07 -15.72
N GLU A 46 11.72 -1.33 -17.02
CA GLU A 46 10.73 -1.86 -17.97
C GLU A 46 10.28 -3.28 -17.60
N ALA A 47 11.13 -4.13 -17.03
CA ALA A 47 10.71 -5.44 -16.51
C ALA A 47 9.83 -5.29 -15.26
N VAL A 48 10.01 -4.21 -14.52
CA VAL A 48 9.14 -3.82 -13.40
C VAL A 48 7.92 -3.04 -13.94
N GLU A 49 8.10 -2.10 -14.88
CA GLU A 49 7.07 -1.25 -15.49
C GLU A 49 6.25 -1.97 -16.57
N ALA A 50 6.84 -2.85 -17.38
CA ALA A 50 6.10 -3.64 -18.41
C ALA A 50 4.98 -4.47 -17.81
N ASN A 51 4.98 -4.47 -16.57
CA ASN A 51 3.99 -5.03 -15.72
C ASN A 51 3.11 -3.97 -15.01
N GLU A 52 3.39 -2.68 -14.99
CA GLU A 52 2.58 -1.63 -14.36
C GLU A 52 1.43 -1.13 -15.24
N ASP A 53 1.60 -1.09 -16.56
CA ASP A 53 0.58 -0.61 -17.51
C ASP A 53 -0.62 -1.57 -17.68
N THR A 54 -0.55 -2.79 -17.18
CA THR A 54 -1.60 -3.79 -17.40
C THR A 54 -2.13 -4.46 -16.14
N GLY A 55 -1.78 -3.99 -14.95
CA GLY A 55 -2.27 -4.75 -13.80
C GLY A 55 -1.75 -4.35 -12.44
N PRO A 56 -1.85 -5.25 -11.53
CA PRO A 56 -1.69 -5.04 -10.09
C PRO A 56 -0.31 -4.49 -9.69
N THR A 57 -0.27 -3.78 -8.58
CA THR A 57 0.95 -3.25 -7.94
C THR A 57 1.98 -4.35 -7.67
N LEU A 58 3.24 -4.01 -7.40
CA LEU A 58 4.31 -4.99 -7.15
C LEU A 58 3.93 -6.00 -6.06
N GLY A 59 3.22 -5.55 -5.01
CA GLY A 59 2.65 -6.43 -3.98
C GLY A 59 1.58 -7.37 -4.53
N GLU A 60 0.72 -6.90 -5.42
CA GLU A 60 -0.34 -7.67 -6.06
C GLU A 60 0.23 -8.73 -7.02
N ARG A 61 1.42 -8.53 -7.56
CA ARG A 61 2.10 -9.53 -8.42
C ARG A 61 2.88 -10.56 -7.66
N LEU A 62 3.52 -10.18 -6.57
CA LEU A 62 4.02 -11.14 -5.59
C LEU A 62 2.90 -12.08 -5.19
N LEU A 63 1.70 -11.55 -5.01
CA LEU A 63 0.52 -12.31 -4.62
C LEU A 63 -0.10 -13.10 -5.77
N ASN A 64 -0.13 -12.57 -6.99
CA ASN A 64 -0.59 -13.33 -8.18
C ASN A 64 0.36 -14.48 -8.53
N SER A 65 1.68 -14.34 -8.29
CA SER A 65 2.61 -15.47 -8.46
C SER A 65 2.38 -16.58 -7.44
N LEU A 66 1.76 -16.25 -6.29
CA LEU A 66 1.33 -17.23 -5.28
C LEU A 66 -0.03 -17.87 -5.60
N GLU A 67 -0.96 -17.12 -6.23
CA GLU A 67 -2.28 -17.65 -6.63
C GLU A 67 -2.22 -18.64 -7.83
N LEU A 68 -1.18 -18.56 -8.67
CA LEU A 68 -0.94 -19.51 -9.76
C LEU A 68 -0.33 -20.83 -9.30
N ALA A 69 0.07 -20.95 -8.02
CA ALA A 69 0.45 -22.20 -7.42
C ALA A 69 -0.82 -22.98 -7.04
N THR A 70 -1.01 -24.17 -7.61
CA THR A 70 -2.10 -25.08 -7.24
C THR A 70 -2.09 -25.35 -5.73
N PRO A 71 -3.27 -25.60 -5.10
CA PRO A 71 -3.37 -25.81 -3.65
C PRO A 71 -2.41 -26.89 -3.09
N GLU A 72 -2.01 -27.85 -3.91
CA GLU A 72 -1.08 -28.93 -3.56
C GLU A 72 0.39 -28.48 -3.46
N LEU A 73 0.73 -27.29 -4.01
CA LEU A 73 2.07 -26.71 -3.91
C LEU A 73 2.17 -25.64 -2.81
N ALA A 74 1.04 -25.22 -2.25
CA ALA A 74 1.02 -24.22 -1.17
C ALA A 74 1.62 -24.76 0.14
N GLU A 75 1.57 -26.07 0.40
CA GLU A 75 2.24 -26.68 1.56
C GLU A 75 3.77 -26.82 1.41
N ALA A 76 4.30 -26.68 0.18
CA ALA A 76 5.73 -26.79 -0.12
C ALA A 76 6.39 -25.43 -0.41
N SER A 77 5.64 -24.34 -0.38
CA SER A 77 6.16 -23.00 -0.71
C SER A 77 6.76 -22.32 0.52
N LEU A 78 7.88 -22.81 0.94
CA LEU A 78 8.92 -21.93 1.45
C LEU A 78 9.20 -20.94 0.33
N ALA A 79 8.99 -19.64 0.59
CA ALA A 79 9.11 -18.55 -0.39
C ALA A 79 10.30 -18.77 -1.33
N LYS A 80 10.06 -18.68 -2.63
CA LYS A 80 11.14 -18.82 -3.61
C LYS A 80 12.25 -17.81 -3.28
N PRO A 81 13.54 -18.14 -3.48
CA PRO A 81 14.64 -17.23 -3.18
C PRO A 81 14.44 -15.82 -3.75
N PHE A 82 13.89 -15.71 -4.95
CA PHE A 82 13.56 -14.45 -5.60
C PHE A 82 12.50 -13.61 -4.85
N ASP A 83 11.48 -14.26 -4.26
CA ASP A 83 10.44 -13.56 -3.50
C ASP A 83 11.02 -12.96 -2.21
N GLN A 84 11.99 -13.64 -1.57
CA GLN A 84 12.68 -13.12 -0.39
C GLN A 84 13.62 -11.96 -0.72
N GLU A 85 14.33 -12.02 -1.84
CA GLU A 85 15.19 -10.92 -2.32
C GLU A 85 14.36 -9.69 -2.66
N LEU A 86 13.24 -9.87 -3.34
CA LEU A 86 12.31 -8.79 -3.67
C LEU A 86 11.72 -8.18 -2.41
N LEU A 87 11.27 -8.99 -1.44
CA LEU A 87 10.78 -8.50 -0.16
C LEU A 87 11.82 -7.67 0.58
N ARG A 88 13.07 -8.16 0.65
CA ARG A 88 14.19 -7.42 1.28
C ARG A 88 14.45 -6.10 0.56
N ALA A 89 14.47 -6.11 -0.78
CA ALA A 89 14.67 -4.90 -1.58
C ALA A 89 13.57 -3.85 -1.34
N VAL A 90 12.31 -4.28 -1.22
CA VAL A 90 11.19 -3.41 -0.85
C VAL A 90 11.35 -2.85 0.56
N GLN A 91 11.68 -3.71 1.53
CA GLN A 91 11.89 -3.29 2.92
C GLN A 91 13.02 -2.26 3.05
N ASP A 92 14.12 -2.50 2.34
CA ASP A 92 15.27 -1.59 2.36
C ASP A 92 14.95 -0.26 1.67
N ALA A 93 14.22 -0.28 0.55
CA ALA A 93 13.77 0.93 -0.12
C ALA A 93 12.83 1.76 0.77
N VAL A 94 11.87 1.13 1.46
CA VAL A 94 10.99 1.81 2.43
C VAL A 94 11.81 2.45 3.56
N ARG A 95 12.79 1.73 4.12
CA ARG A 95 13.66 2.28 5.18
C ARG A 95 14.53 3.43 4.68
N GLU A 96 15.02 3.34 3.46
CA GLU A 96 15.82 4.40 2.84
C GLU A 96 15.00 5.67 2.65
N TYR A 97 13.81 5.61 2.04
CA TYR A 97 12.93 6.77 1.94
C TYR A 97 12.57 7.35 3.30
N ALA A 98 12.31 6.50 4.30
CA ALA A 98 12.04 6.95 5.65
C ALA A 98 13.25 7.66 6.29
N SER A 99 14.50 7.32 5.89
CA SER A 99 15.70 7.96 6.43
C SER A 99 15.89 9.41 5.97
N TYR A 100 15.36 9.77 4.80
CA TYR A 100 15.39 11.15 4.30
C TYR A 100 14.39 12.06 5.06
N GLY A 101 13.41 11.46 5.77
CA GLY A 101 12.38 12.20 6.49
C GLY A 101 11.32 12.82 5.56
N ASN A 102 10.27 13.35 6.16
CA ASN A 102 9.24 14.12 5.47
C ASN A 102 8.67 13.45 4.20
N ALA A 103 8.22 12.20 4.35
CA ALA A 103 7.65 11.42 3.27
C ALA A 103 6.25 10.90 3.58
N VAL A 104 5.42 10.75 2.55
CA VAL A 104 4.16 10.01 2.55
C VAL A 104 4.36 8.75 1.72
N ILE A 105 4.38 7.59 2.36
CA ILE A 105 4.63 6.29 1.73
C ILE A 105 3.33 5.49 1.68
N VAL A 106 2.92 5.06 0.48
CA VAL A 106 1.66 4.35 0.29
C VAL A 106 1.89 2.86 0.05
N GLY A 107 1.20 2.03 0.82
CA GLY A 107 1.22 0.56 0.67
C GLY A 107 2.55 -0.08 1.02
N ARG A 108 2.91 -1.15 0.30
CA ARG A 108 4.19 -1.88 0.38
C ARG A 108 4.53 -2.42 1.77
N GLY A 109 3.54 -2.53 2.66
CA GLY A 109 3.78 -2.90 4.05
C GLY A 109 4.53 -1.83 4.86
N ALA A 110 4.64 -0.58 4.38
CA ALA A 110 5.43 0.46 5.00
C ALA A 110 5.07 0.71 6.47
N SER A 111 3.78 0.64 6.84
CA SER A 111 3.31 0.76 8.23
C SER A 111 3.87 -0.34 9.14
N VAL A 112 4.04 -1.55 8.60
CA VAL A 112 4.59 -2.69 9.33
C VAL A 112 6.11 -2.64 9.35
N ILE A 113 6.75 -2.34 8.22
CA ILE A 113 8.21 -2.25 8.06
C ILE A 113 8.80 -1.20 8.98
N LEU A 114 8.16 -0.04 9.09
CA LEU A 114 8.63 1.07 9.94
C LEU A 114 8.13 0.93 11.39
N GLY A 115 7.01 0.23 11.60
CA GLY A 115 6.46 -0.03 12.93
C GLY A 115 6.04 1.23 13.69
N ALA A 116 5.93 1.10 15.01
CA ALA A 116 5.48 2.16 15.91
C ALA A 116 6.63 3.10 16.36
N ARG A 117 7.37 3.65 15.39
CA ARG A 117 8.41 4.66 15.66
C ARG A 117 7.75 6.00 16.00
N ALA A 118 8.38 6.81 16.85
CA ALA A 118 7.88 8.13 17.23
C ALA A 118 7.77 9.10 16.06
N ASP A 119 8.63 8.95 15.04
CA ASP A 119 8.67 9.77 13.83
C ASP A 119 7.80 9.23 12.68
N VAL A 120 6.96 8.21 12.92
CA VAL A 120 6.06 7.59 11.94
C VAL A 120 4.61 7.71 12.38
N LEU A 121 3.75 8.27 11.53
CA LEU A 121 2.30 8.22 11.64
C LEU A 121 1.76 7.12 10.73
N ARG A 122 1.17 6.06 11.31
CA ARG A 122 0.59 4.95 10.57
C ARG A 122 -0.90 5.20 10.37
N VAL A 123 -1.32 5.37 9.12
CA VAL A 123 -2.71 5.65 8.73
C VAL A 123 -3.30 4.43 8.03
N PHE A 124 -4.54 4.08 8.38
CA PHE A 124 -5.34 3.12 7.64
C PHE A 124 -6.58 3.81 7.06
N MET A 125 -6.83 3.62 5.77
CA MET A 125 -7.98 4.19 5.08
C MET A 125 -8.89 3.08 4.57
N TYR A 126 -10.16 3.16 4.90
CA TYR A 126 -11.17 2.17 4.56
C TYR A 126 -12.48 2.83 4.16
N ALA A 127 -13.38 2.03 3.57
CA ALA A 127 -14.76 2.44 3.30
C ALA A 127 -15.65 1.20 3.09
N PRO A 128 -16.98 1.33 3.22
CA PRO A 128 -17.89 0.24 2.90
C PRO A 128 -17.65 -0.31 1.49
N ARG A 129 -17.70 -1.65 1.34
CA ARG A 129 -17.39 -2.35 0.08
C ARG A 129 -18.16 -1.77 -1.12
N GLU A 130 -19.46 -1.56 -0.99
CA GLU A 130 -20.31 -1.01 -2.06
C GLU A 130 -19.88 0.40 -2.49
N TRP A 131 -19.49 1.23 -1.54
CA TRP A 131 -18.95 2.56 -1.83
C TRP A 131 -17.66 2.49 -2.64
N ARG A 132 -16.74 1.59 -2.26
CA ARG A 132 -15.45 1.37 -2.95
C ARG A 132 -15.65 0.84 -4.37
N ILE A 133 -16.60 -0.11 -4.58
CA ILE A 133 -16.97 -0.60 -5.90
C ILE A 133 -17.47 0.56 -6.79
N ALA A 134 -18.34 1.41 -6.27
CA ALA A 134 -18.85 2.56 -7.01
C ALA A 134 -17.71 3.53 -7.41
N ARG A 135 -16.70 3.72 -6.55
CA ARG A 135 -15.51 4.53 -6.86
C ARG A 135 -14.65 3.90 -7.95
N VAL A 136 -14.43 2.59 -7.89
CA VAL A 136 -13.68 1.86 -8.92
C VAL A 136 -14.40 1.96 -10.27
N ILE A 137 -15.71 1.72 -10.33
CA ILE A 137 -16.50 1.88 -11.56
C ILE A 137 -16.34 3.28 -12.14
N LYS A 138 -16.47 4.31 -11.29
CA LYS A 138 -16.33 5.71 -11.73
C LYS A 138 -14.93 6.02 -12.27
N ALA A 139 -13.89 5.45 -11.68
CA ALA A 139 -12.51 5.72 -12.06
C ALA A 139 -12.08 4.95 -13.33
N THR A 140 -12.57 3.71 -13.50
CA THR A 140 -12.08 2.80 -14.55
C THR A 140 -13.08 2.59 -15.67
N LEU A 141 -14.35 3.04 -15.51
CA LEU A 141 -15.46 2.76 -16.41
C LEU A 141 -15.73 1.26 -16.60
N ALA A 142 -15.26 0.41 -15.67
CA ALA A 142 -15.45 -1.02 -15.73
C ALA A 142 -16.92 -1.43 -15.46
N ALA A 143 -17.30 -2.59 -15.99
CA ALA A 143 -18.57 -3.23 -15.60
C ALA A 143 -18.58 -3.53 -14.10
N ARG A 144 -19.76 -3.52 -13.47
CA ARG A 144 -19.93 -3.72 -12.04
C ARG A 144 -19.24 -5.01 -11.54
N GLU A 145 -19.50 -6.12 -12.21
CA GLU A 145 -18.92 -7.42 -11.86
C GLU A 145 -17.38 -7.41 -11.87
N ALA A 146 -16.79 -6.76 -12.87
CA ALA A 146 -15.32 -6.60 -12.95
C ALA A 146 -14.79 -5.76 -11.79
N ALA A 147 -15.48 -4.68 -11.41
CA ALA A 147 -15.09 -3.84 -10.29
C ALA A 147 -15.24 -4.56 -8.94
N GLU A 148 -16.28 -5.37 -8.74
CA GLU A 148 -16.48 -6.20 -7.56
C GLU A 148 -15.35 -7.23 -7.42
N ASN A 149 -15.08 -7.96 -8.49
CA ASN A 149 -14.00 -8.95 -8.51
C ASN A 149 -12.64 -8.31 -8.21
N GLU A 150 -12.37 -7.13 -8.76
CA GLU A 150 -11.10 -6.42 -8.55
C GLU A 150 -10.95 -5.93 -7.11
N VAL A 151 -12.00 -5.34 -6.51
CA VAL A 151 -12.00 -4.92 -5.11
C VAL A 151 -11.69 -6.12 -4.19
N ASP A 152 -12.38 -7.22 -4.38
CA ASP A 152 -12.21 -8.42 -3.56
C ASP A 152 -10.83 -9.08 -3.78
N ARG A 153 -10.35 -9.10 -5.01
CA ARG A 153 -9.03 -9.65 -5.37
C ARG A 153 -7.90 -8.87 -4.70
N VAL A 154 -7.92 -7.54 -4.84
CA VAL A 154 -6.86 -6.68 -4.31
C VAL A 154 -6.84 -6.70 -2.78
N ASP A 155 -8.01 -6.64 -2.13
CA ASP A 155 -8.08 -6.69 -0.67
C ASP A 155 -7.61 -8.03 -0.11
N ARG A 156 -8.00 -9.16 -0.74
CA ARG A 156 -7.49 -10.49 -0.36
C ARG A 156 -5.97 -10.58 -0.53
N ALA A 157 -5.45 -10.05 -1.64
CA ALA A 157 -4.05 -10.04 -1.93
C ALA A 157 -3.25 -9.25 -0.86
N ARG A 158 -3.72 -8.06 -0.48
CA ARG A 158 -3.09 -7.25 0.58
C ARG A 158 -3.14 -7.94 1.94
N ALA A 159 -4.28 -8.58 2.26
CA ALA A 159 -4.44 -9.33 3.50
C ALA A 159 -3.48 -10.53 3.56
N ALA A 160 -3.36 -11.29 2.48
CA ALA A 160 -2.42 -12.40 2.38
C ALA A 160 -0.96 -11.92 2.53
N TYR A 161 -0.56 -10.85 1.83
CA TYR A 161 0.78 -10.28 1.93
C TYR A 161 1.15 -9.92 3.37
N ILE A 162 0.28 -9.21 4.09
CA ILE A 162 0.54 -8.80 5.48
C ILE A 162 0.57 -10.00 6.42
N ARG A 163 -0.33 -10.99 6.22
CA ARG A 163 -0.35 -12.21 7.03
C ARG A 163 0.89 -13.07 6.81
N ASP A 164 1.24 -13.32 5.56
CA ASP A 164 2.23 -14.34 5.20
C ASP A 164 3.66 -13.85 5.46
N TRP A 165 3.93 -12.56 5.27
CA TRP A 165 5.26 -11.98 5.48
C TRP A 165 5.48 -11.38 6.86
N TYR A 166 4.42 -10.97 7.55
CA TYR A 166 4.56 -10.25 8.83
C TYR A 166 3.76 -10.86 9.97
N GLY A 167 2.94 -11.88 9.71
CA GLY A 167 2.13 -12.54 10.74
C GLY A 167 1.04 -11.65 11.35
N LEU A 168 0.64 -10.57 10.64
CA LEU A 168 -0.32 -9.58 11.12
C LEU A 168 -1.64 -9.67 10.33
N THR A 169 -2.71 -9.17 10.94
CA THR A 169 -4.01 -9.02 10.27
C THR A 169 -4.08 -7.66 9.58
N PHE A 170 -4.30 -7.65 8.26
CA PHE A 170 -4.54 -6.43 7.51
C PHE A 170 -5.82 -5.75 8.01
N GLY A 171 -5.77 -4.43 8.21
CA GLY A 171 -6.90 -3.66 8.73
C GLY A 171 -7.17 -3.81 10.24
N ASP A 172 -6.36 -4.54 10.98
CA ASP A 172 -6.43 -4.53 12.45
C ASP A 172 -6.05 -3.13 12.97
N LEU A 173 -7.03 -2.43 13.54
CA LEU A 173 -6.91 -1.04 13.98
C LEU A 173 -5.75 -0.83 14.97
N ARG A 174 -5.35 -1.85 15.72
CA ARG A 174 -4.24 -1.80 16.68
C ARG A 174 -2.87 -1.59 16.01
N ASN A 175 -2.79 -1.85 14.71
CA ASN A 175 -1.56 -1.66 13.92
C ASN A 175 -1.40 -0.24 13.38
N TYR A 176 -2.39 0.65 13.62
CA TYR A 176 -2.42 1.99 13.07
C TYR A 176 -2.64 3.04 14.15
N ASP A 177 -2.20 4.26 13.90
CA ASP A 177 -2.34 5.39 14.81
C ASP A 177 -3.58 6.22 14.47
N LEU A 178 -4.03 6.18 13.21
CA LEU A 178 -5.20 6.88 12.71
C LEU A 178 -5.92 6.01 11.66
N CYS A 179 -7.23 5.83 11.84
CA CYS A 179 -8.06 5.09 10.90
C CYS A 179 -9.17 6.02 10.38
N ILE A 180 -9.32 6.08 9.05
CA ILE A 180 -10.24 7.02 8.38
C ILE A 180 -11.22 6.26 7.51
N ASP A 181 -12.51 6.47 7.76
CA ASP A 181 -13.59 6.07 6.86
C ASP A 181 -13.78 7.15 5.77
N THR A 182 -13.29 6.87 4.58
CA THR A 182 -13.34 7.80 3.45
C THR A 182 -14.71 7.92 2.80
N SER A 183 -15.66 7.08 3.19
CA SER A 183 -17.07 7.29 2.83
C SER A 183 -17.75 8.38 3.66
N ARG A 184 -17.14 8.74 4.79
CA ARG A 184 -17.63 9.76 5.74
C ARG A 184 -16.84 11.05 5.70
N LEU A 185 -15.54 10.96 5.42
CA LEU A 185 -14.64 12.10 5.30
C LEU A 185 -14.14 12.17 3.86
N GLU A 186 -14.48 13.24 3.18
CA GLU A 186 -13.99 13.51 1.82
C GLU A 186 -12.47 13.75 1.81
N ILE A 187 -11.89 13.87 0.61
CA ILE A 187 -10.44 13.99 0.43
C ILE A 187 -9.85 15.14 1.26
N GLU A 188 -10.50 16.31 1.25
CA GLU A 188 -10.04 17.50 1.97
C GLU A 188 -10.06 17.30 3.49
N GLN A 189 -11.13 16.68 4.01
CA GLN A 189 -11.31 16.42 5.43
C GLN A 189 -10.34 15.35 5.93
N SER A 190 -10.17 14.27 5.14
CA SER A 190 -9.19 13.22 5.42
C SER A 190 -7.77 13.79 5.43
N THR A 191 -7.42 14.62 4.45
CA THR A 191 -6.14 15.31 4.34
C THR A 191 -5.88 16.20 5.55
N ALA A 192 -6.86 17.02 5.94
CA ALA A 192 -6.75 17.91 7.09
C ALA A 192 -6.55 17.12 8.40
N SER A 193 -7.26 15.99 8.58
CA SER A 193 -7.15 15.13 9.74
C SER A 193 -5.74 14.51 9.88
N ILE A 194 -5.19 14.00 8.78
CA ILE A 194 -3.82 13.46 8.76
C ILE A 194 -2.80 14.56 9.04
N ALA A 195 -2.93 15.72 8.40
CA ALA A 195 -2.02 16.84 8.62
C ALA A 195 -2.07 17.36 10.08
N ALA A 196 -3.24 17.40 10.70
CA ALA A 196 -3.38 17.75 12.12
C ALA A 196 -2.68 16.74 13.03
N ALA A 197 -2.83 15.43 12.76
CA ALA A 197 -2.15 14.38 13.51
C ALA A 197 -0.62 14.45 13.38
N VAL A 198 -0.10 14.78 12.18
CA VAL A 198 1.33 15.01 11.97
C VAL A 198 1.83 16.18 12.79
N ARG A 199 1.14 17.32 12.74
CA ARG A 199 1.52 18.55 13.49
C ARG A 199 1.52 18.30 15.00
N ALA A 200 0.54 17.59 15.51
CA ALA A 200 0.45 17.27 16.94
C ALA A 200 1.60 16.37 17.46
N ARG A 201 2.30 15.66 16.57
CA ARG A 201 3.46 14.82 16.92
C ARG A 201 4.80 15.53 16.70
N THR A 202 4.82 16.66 16.04
CA THR A 202 6.04 17.44 15.76
C THR A 202 6.23 18.60 16.75
N THR A 203 5.26 18.83 17.63
CA THR A 203 5.33 19.75 18.75
C THR A 203 5.90 19.07 19.98
#